data_228d364e6f71f6089a10b39c9a370ebd
#
_entry.id   228d364e6f71f6089a10b39c9a370ebd
#
_cell.length_a   1.000
_cell.length_b   1.000
_cell.length_c   1.000
_cell.angle_alpha   90.00
_cell.angle_beta   90.00
_cell.angle_gamma   90.00
#
_symmetry.space_group_name_H-M   'P 1'
#
loop_
_entity.id
_entity.type
_entity.pdbx_description
1 polymer ?
#
loop_
_entity_poly.entity_id
_entity_poly.type
_entity_poly.pdbx_seq_one_letter_code
_entity_poly.pdbx_strand_id
1 'polypeptide(L)'
;MGAPSGVAAVVHDDDADLLHEILQNLQSIPVEFDLLITNASGLEVSIDPDSIAWLRNVRVLDVANHGRDILPLVSLVNAGLLDPYEVIVKVHTKESAWRAGHDLGGSGVEWRGELLGGLLGSSANVERILSLFAERPELGVLTGDGSVLGPEYWGDNQLNCHTL
;
A
#
# COMPACT_ATOMS: atom_id res chain seq x y z
N MET A 1 7.79 -12.30 -21.17
CA MET A 1 8.57 -11.75 -20.05
C MET A 1 7.96 -12.28 -18.77
N GLY A 2 8.75 -12.74 -17.82
CA GLY A 2 8.25 -13.31 -16.55
C GLY A 2 7.73 -12.25 -15.60
N ALA A 3 6.86 -12.66 -14.68
CA ALA A 3 6.51 -11.83 -13.52
C ALA A 3 7.78 -11.48 -12.73
N PRO A 4 7.80 -10.33 -11.99
CA PRO A 4 8.94 -9.97 -11.13
C PRO A 4 9.25 -11.10 -10.15
N SER A 5 10.54 -11.34 -9.89
CA SER A 5 11.01 -12.48 -9.10
C SER A 5 10.72 -12.36 -7.60
N GLY A 6 10.32 -11.18 -7.13
CA GLY A 6 9.92 -10.94 -5.74
C GLY A 6 8.86 -9.87 -5.63
N VAL A 7 7.70 -10.23 -5.08
CA VAL A 7 6.60 -9.30 -4.79
C VAL A 7 6.31 -9.31 -3.29
N ALA A 8 6.17 -8.13 -2.69
CA ALA A 8 5.67 -7.98 -1.33
C ALA A 8 4.46 -7.06 -1.27
N ALA A 9 3.50 -7.38 -0.42
CA ALA A 9 2.50 -6.44 0.05
C ALA A 9 2.93 -5.88 1.41
N VAL A 10 2.97 -4.57 1.54
CA VAL A 10 3.26 -3.86 2.79
C VAL A 10 1.99 -3.15 3.23
N VAL A 11 1.44 -3.57 4.36
CA VAL A 11 0.22 -3.00 4.93
C VAL A 11 0.56 -2.30 6.24
N HIS A 12 0.22 -1.01 6.34
CA HIS A 12 0.24 -0.31 7.62
C HIS A 12 -1.15 -0.37 8.24
N ASP A 13 -1.25 -1.01 9.39
CA ASP A 13 -2.48 -1.23 10.13
C ASP A 13 -2.55 -0.33 11.36
N ASP A 14 -3.48 0.61 11.36
CA ASP A 14 -3.89 1.44 12.49
C ASP A 14 -5.39 1.29 12.81
N ASP A 15 -6.12 0.45 12.04
CA ASP A 15 -7.54 0.16 12.19
C ASP A 15 -7.86 -1.28 11.75
N ALA A 16 -8.05 -2.16 12.73
CA ALA A 16 -8.25 -3.59 12.50
C ALA A 16 -9.49 -3.94 11.65
N ASP A 17 -10.54 -3.10 11.70
CA ASP A 17 -11.75 -3.35 10.90
C ASP A 17 -11.46 -3.15 9.40
N LEU A 18 -10.60 -2.19 9.07
CA LEU A 18 -10.19 -1.91 7.70
C LEU A 18 -9.16 -2.90 7.17
N LEU A 19 -8.37 -3.51 8.06
CA LEU A 19 -7.38 -4.53 7.68
C LEU A 19 -8.05 -5.68 6.93
N HIS A 20 -9.21 -6.14 7.38
CA HIS A 20 -9.92 -7.24 6.72
C HIS A 20 -10.29 -6.90 5.25
N GLU A 21 -10.73 -5.69 4.98
CA GLU A 21 -11.03 -5.22 3.63
C GLU A 21 -9.77 -5.24 2.74
N ILE A 22 -8.64 -4.77 3.27
CA ILE A 22 -7.37 -4.80 2.54
C ILE A 22 -6.96 -6.23 2.22
N LEU A 23 -7.03 -7.14 3.19
CA LEU A 23 -6.67 -8.55 2.99
C LEU A 23 -7.54 -9.21 1.90
N GLN A 24 -8.83 -8.87 1.81
CA GLN A 24 -9.69 -9.32 0.72
C GLN A 24 -9.21 -8.81 -0.65
N ASN A 25 -8.76 -7.56 -0.73
CA ASN A 25 -8.23 -7.00 -1.99
C ASN A 25 -6.90 -7.65 -2.41
N LEU A 26 -6.06 -8.12 -1.45
CA LEU A 26 -4.82 -8.84 -1.76
C LEU A 26 -5.06 -10.17 -2.48
N GLN A 27 -6.27 -10.74 -2.43
CA GLN A 27 -6.66 -11.92 -3.21
C GLN A 27 -6.50 -11.71 -4.72
N SER A 28 -6.47 -10.47 -5.19
CA SER A 28 -6.29 -10.13 -6.60
C SER A 28 -4.85 -10.27 -7.10
N ILE A 29 -3.87 -10.42 -6.21
CA ILE A 29 -2.46 -10.60 -6.60
C ILE A 29 -2.31 -12.02 -7.19
N PRO A 30 -1.97 -12.13 -8.51
CA PRO A 30 -2.00 -13.43 -9.20
C PRO A 30 -0.64 -14.13 -9.22
N VAL A 31 0.27 -13.75 -8.34
CA VAL A 31 1.63 -14.30 -8.23
C VAL A 31 1.97 -14.53 -6.76
N GLU A 32 2.94 -15.40 -6.48
CA GLU A 32 3.45 -15.57 -5.12
C GLU A 32 3.96 -14.26 -4.54
N PHE A 33 3.55 -13.95 -3.31
CA PHE A 33 3.99 -12.75 -2.60
C PHE A 33 4.13 -12.98 -1.10
N ASP A 34 4.88 -12.12 -0.44
CA ASP A 34 5.01 -12.06 1.00
C ASP A 34 4.22 -10.86 1.54
N LEU A 35 3.64 -10.99 2.73
CA LEU A 35 2.88 -9.94 3.40
C LEU A 35 3.65 -9.44 4.63
N LEU A 36 3.96 -8.16 4.66
CA LEU A 36 4.52 -7.47 5.81
C LEU A 36 3.47 -6.49 6.35
N ILE A 37 3.09 -6.67 7.61
CA ILE A 37 2.15 -5.78 8.30
C ILE A 37 2.92 -5.00 9.36
N THR A 38 2.87 -3.68 9.29
CA THR A 38 3.29 -2.81 10.39
C THR A 38 2.06 -2.45 11.21
N ASN A 39 1.93 -3.10 12.37
CA ASN A 39 0.76 -3.00 13.23
C ASN A 39 0.92 -1.87 14.25
N ALA A 40 0.09 -0.84 14.13
CA ALA A 40 -0.01 0.28 15.06
C ALA A 40 -1.38 0.32 15.78
N SER A 41 -2.26 -0.66 15.53
CA SER A 41 -3.60 -0.72 16.10
C SER A 41 -3.61 -1.02 17.63
N GLY A 42 -2.52 -1.60 18.13
CA GLY A 42 -2.43 -2.07 19.52
C GLY A 42 -3.18 -3.38 19.78
N LEU A 43 -3.75 -3.98 18.75
CA LEU A 43 -4.43 -5.29 18.81
C LEU A 43 -3.53 -6.38 18.25
N GLU A 44 -3.75 -7.62 18.69
CA GLU A 44 -3.06 -8.76 18.10
C GLU A 44 -3.56 -9.01 16.69
N VAL A 45 -2.64 -9.09 15.73
CA VAL A 45 -2.94 -9.40 14.32
C VAL A 45 -2.42 -10.80 14.02
N SER A 46 -3.32 -11.68 13.65
CA SER A 46 -3.00 -13.05 13.22
C SER A 46 -3.66 -13.33 11.87
N ILE A 47 -2.84 -13.67 10.89
CA ILE A 47 -3.27 -13.95 9.53
C ILE A 47 -2.93 -15.42 9.21
N ASP A 48 -3.94 -16.15 8.78
CA ASP A 48 -3.74 -17.49 8.22
C ASP A 48 -3.24 -17.36 6.78
N PRO A 49 -1.99 -17.77 6.48
CA PRO A 49 -1.46 -17.68 5.11
C PRO A 49 -2.31 -18.44 4.09
N ASP A 50 -2.96 -19.52 4.49
CA ASP A 50 -3.80 -20.34 3.60
C ASP A 50 -5.13 -19.65 3.24
N SER A 51 -5.46 -18.54 3.92
CA SER A 51 -6.66 -17.74 3.65
C SER A 51 -6.56 -16.83 2.43
N ILE A 52 -5.36 -16.61 1.92
CA ILE A 52 -5.10 -15.70 0.79
C ILE A 52 -4.33 -16.47 -0.28
N ALA A 53 -4.89 -16.52 -1.50
CA ALA A 53 -4.25 -17.16 -2.63
C ALA A 53 -2.87 -16.53 -2.91
N TRP A 54 -1.88 -17.37 -3.23
CA TRP A 54 -0.52 -16.97 -3.55
C TRP A 54 0.29 -16.33 -2.40
N LEU A 55 -0.25 -16.22 -1.19
CA LEU A 55 0.47 -15.74 -0.02
C LEU A 55 1.45 -16.82 0.47
N ARG A 56 2.76 -16.49 0.52
CA ARG A 56 3.80 -17.43 0.99
C ARG A 56 4.09 -17.26 2.47
N ASN A 57 4.38 -16.03 2.87
CA ASN A 57 4.80 -15.71 4.23
C ASN A 57 4.05 -14.49 4.75
N VAL A 58 3.81 -14.48 6.05
CA VAL A 58 3.29 -13.32 6.77
C VAL A 58 4.29 -12.91 7.84
N ARG A 59 4.57 -11.63 7.92
CA ARG A 59 5.33 -11.03 9.02
C ARG A 59 4.57 -9.84 9.57
N VAL A 60 4.23 -9.91 10.84
CA VAL A 60 3.62 -8.80 11.60
C VAL A 60 4.69 -8.17 12.47
N LEU A 61 4.81 -6.85 12.41
CA LEU A 61 5.74 -6.06 13.20
C LEU A 61 4.94 -5.01 13.95
N ASP A 62 4.91 -5.10 15.28
CA ASP A 62 4.29 -4.08 16.11
C ASP A 62 5.13 -2.81 16.09
N VAL A 63 4.50 -1.69 15.79
CA VAL A 63 5.13 -0.38 15.68
C VAL A 63 4.37 0.66 16.49
N ALA A 64 5.06 1.71 16.93
CA ALA A 64 4.39 2.84 17.56
C ALA A 64 3.47 3.55 16.54
N ASN A 65 2.30 4.00 16.99
CA ASN A 65 1.41 4.84 16.17
C ASN A 65 2.01 6.25 16.05
N HIS A 66 3.06 6.36 15.26
CA HIS A 66 3.80 7.60 15.04
C HIS A 66 4.33 7.67 13.62
N GLY A 67 4.35 8.89 13.04
CA GLY A 67 4.86 9.11 11.69
C GLY A 67 3.95 8.57 10.59
N ARG A 68 2.69 8.33 10.91
CA ARG A 68 1.66 7.79 10.00
C ARG A 68 2.14 6.49 9.35
N ASP A 69 1.80 6.26 8.09
CA ASP A 69 2.17 5.11 7.28
C ASP A 69 3.56 5.24 6.61
N ILE A 70 4.18 6.42 6.68
CA ILE A 70 5.48 6.69 6.03
C ILE A 70 6.64 6.22 6.91
N LEU A 71 6.65 6.59 8.21
CA LEU A 71 7.75 6.20 9.09
C LEU A 71 7.87 4.67 9.23
N PRO A 72 6.78 3.91 9.40
CA PRO A 72 6.85 2.45 9.37
C PRO A 72 7.45 1.90 8.07
N LEU A 73 7.07 2.42 6.90
CA LEU A 73 7.65 2.01 5.62
C LEU A 73 9.16 2.27 5.56
N VAL A 74 9.59 3.49 5.93
CA VAL A 74 11.02 3.85 5.98
C VAL A 74 11.78 2.95 6.94
N SER A 75 11.16 2.55 8.06
CA SER A 75 11.78 1.63 9.02
C SER A 75 12.00 0.24 8.42
N LEU A 76 11.06 -0.27 7.61
CA LEU A 76 11.24 -1.53 6.88
C LEU A 76 12.38 -1.45 5.86
N VAL A 77 12.47 -0.32 5.12
CA VAL A 77 13.57 -0.07 4.17
C VAL A 77 14.92 -0.05 4.90
N ASN A 78 15.03 0.74 5.97
CA ASN A 78 16.27 0.86 6.72
C ASN A 78 16.72 -0.45 7.40
N ALA A 79 15.77 -1.32 7.72
CA ALA A 79 16.05 -2.65 8.27
C ALA A 79 16.41 -3.68 7.18
N GLY A 80 16.42 -3.31 5.89
CA GLY A 80 16.68 -4.22 4.77
C GLY A 80 15.60 -5.27 4.54
N LEU A 81 14.42 -5.09 5.14
CA LEU A 81 13.33 -6.07 5.06
C LEU A 81 12.65 -6.09 3.69
N LEU A 82 12.85 -5.05 2.90
CA LEU A 82 12.29 -4.92 1.56
C LEU A 82 13.29 -5.23 0.43
N ASP A 83 14.58 -5.41 0.75
CA ASP A 83 15.64 -5.67 -0.23
C ASP A 83 15.40 -6.92 -1.12
N PRO A 84 14.75 -8.00 -0.65
CA PRO A 84 14.49 -9.17 -1.49
C PRO A 84 13.44 -8.99 -2.59
N TYR A 85 12.72 -7.86 -2.59
CA TYR A 85 11.55 -7.67 -3.45
C TYR A 85 11.81 -6.66 -4.55
N GLU A 86 11.38 -6.99 -5.76
CA GLU A 86 11.46 -6.11 -6.93
C GLU A 86 10.27 -5.16 -7.02
N VAL A 87 9.09 -5.62 -6.55
CA VAL A 87 7.87 -4.85 -6.55
C VAL A 87 7.22 -4.88 -5.16
N ILE A 88 6.84 -3.72 -4.68
CA ILE A 88 6.18 -3.55 -3.39
C ILE A 88 4.82 -2.91 -3.61
N VAL A 89 3.76 -3.58 -3.17
CA VAL A 89 2.41 -3.04 -3.09
C VAL A 89 2.21 -2.45 -1.70
N LYS A 90 2.21 -1.13 -1.60
CA LYS A 90 2.06 -0.45 -0.30
C LYS A 90 0.64 0.07 -0.13
N VAL A 91 -0.03 -0.35 0.92
CA VAL A 91 -1.38 0.09 1.31
C VAL A 91 -1.45 0.39 2.81
N HIS A 92 -2.50 1.10 3.24
CA HIS A 92 -2.72 1.41 4.65
C HIS A 92 -4.21 1.46 4.99
N THR A 93 -4.55 1.23 6.27
CA THR A 93 -5.93 1.19 6.76
C THR A 93 -6.53 2.58 7.02
N LYS A 94 -5.72 3.63 7.12
CA LYS A 94 -6.16 4.95 7.55
C LYS A 94 -7.16 5.61 6.60
N GLU A 95 -8.25 6.09 7.15
CA GLU A 95 -9.17 6.99 6.46
C GLU A 95 -8.59 8.42 6.39
N SER A 96 -8.67 9.03 5.20
CA SER A 96 -8.25 10.41 4.99
C SER A 96 -9.34 11.39 5.44
N ALA A 97 -9.51 11.55 6.75
CA ALA A 97 -10.54 12.43 7.34
C ALA A 97 -10.44 13.89 6.87
N TRP A 98 -9.26 14.35 6.45
CA TRP A 98 -9.05 15.71 5.93
C TRP A 98 -9.79 16.00 4.61
N ARG A 99 -10.12 14.96 3.83
CA ARG A 99 -10.87 15.13 2.56
C ARG A 99 -12.29 15.64 2.76
N ALA A 100 -12.91 15.33 3.89
CA ALA A 100 -14.26 15.80 4.21
C ALA A 100 -14.37 17.33 4.35
N GLY A 101 -13.24 18.03 4.48
CA GLY A 101 -13.16 19.51 4.57
C GLY A 101 -12.66 20.20 3.30
N HIS A 102 -12.38 19.46 2.22
CA HIS A 102 -11.86 20.00 0.96
C HIS A 102 -12.79 19.67 -0.23
N ASP A 103 -12.83 20.57 -1.22
CA ASP A 103 -13.63 20.43 -2.46
C ASP A 103 -13.19 19.28 -3.40
N LEU A 104 -12.49 18.27 -2.86
CA LEU A 104 -11.99 17.13 -3.64
C LEU A 104 -13.05 16.07 -3.95
N GLY A 105 -14.29 16.27 -3.49
CA GLY A 105 -15.41 15.34 -3.70
C GLY A 105 -15.22 13.97 -3.06
N GLY A 106 -16.32 13.36 -2.57
CA GLY A 106 -16.32 12.02 -2.00
C GLY A 106 -15.84 11.93 -0.53
N SER A 107 -16.20 10.84 0.11
CA SER A 107 -15.73 10.49 1.46
C SER A 107 -14.34 9.86 1.42
N GLY A 108 -13.64 9.83 2.56
CA GLY A 108 -12.38 9.08 2.68
C GLY A 108 -12.52 7.59 2.36
N VAL A 109 -13.69 7.03 2.59
CA VAL A 109 -14.04 5.64 2.26
C VAL A 109 -14.11 5.43 0.74
N GLU A 110 -14.80 6.32 0.01
CA GLU A 110 -14.89 6.24 -1.45
C GLU A 110 -13.51 6.36 -2.10
N TRP A 111 -12.72 7.32 -1.67
CA TRP A 111 -11.36 7.49 -2.18
C TRP A 111 -10.45 6.29 -1.91
N ARG A 112 -10.54 5.67 -0.72
CA ARG A 112 -9.81 4.43 -0.44
C ARG A 112 -10.26 3.30 -1.36
N GLY A 113 -11.58 3.17 -1.55
CA GLY A 113 -12.15 2.20 -2.49
C GLY A 113 -11.67 2.40 -3.92
N GLU A 114 -11.58 3.64 -4.39
CA GLU A 114 -11.04 3.99 -5.71
C GLU A 114 -9.54 3.64 -5.83
N LEU A 115 -8.73 3.95 -4.80
CA LEU A 115 -7.31 3.60 -4.76
C LEU A 115 -7.08 2.09 -4.78
N LEU A 116 -7.75 1.37 -3.89
CA LEU A 116 -7.66 -0.09 -3.83
C LEU A 116 -8.18 -0.71 -5.13
N GLY A 117 -9.32 -0.21 -5.66
CA GLY A 117 -9.88 -0.65 -6.92
C GLY A 117 -8.96 -0.38 -8.11
N GLY A 118 -8.30 0.76 -8.14
CA GLY A 118 -7.34 1.13 -9.19
C GLY A 118 -6.08 0.26 -9.20
N LEU A 119 -5.64 -0.22 -8.04
CA LEU A 119 -4.45 -1.06 -7.90
C LEU A 119 -4.81 -2.56 -7.82
N LEU A 120 -5.74 -2.93 -6.95
CA LEU A 120 -6.06 -4.29 -6.55
C LEU A 120 -7.47 -4.73 -6.98
N GLY A 121 -8.14 -4.01 -7.86
CA GLY A 121 -9.53 -4.25 -8.23
C GLY A 121 -9.78 -5.56 -9.00
N SER A 122 -8.76 -6.12 -9.64
CA SER A 122 -8.84 -7.42 -10.29
C SER A 122 -7.45 -8.01 -10.54
N SER A 123 -7.37 -9.34 -10.65
CA SER A 123 -6.12 -10.03 -10.98
C SER A 123 -5.54 -9.59 -12.33
N ALA A 124 -6.40 -9.37 -13.34
CA ALA A 124 -5.96 -8.87 -14.64
C ALA A 124 -5.33 -7.48 -14.55
N ASN A 125 -5.83 -6.59 -13.67
CA ASN A 125 -5.24 -5.27 -13.45
C ASN A 125 -3.87 -5.38 -12.76
N VAL A 126 -3.76 -6.21 -11.72
CA VAL A 126 -2.49 -6.45 -11.02
C VAL A 126 -1.46 -7.06 -11.96
N GLU A 127 -1.83 -8.05 -12.76
CA GLU A 127 -0.95 -8.66 -13.76
C GLU A 127 -0.42 -7.61 -14.75
N ARG A 128 -1.28 -6.72 -15.23
CA ARG A 128 -0.88 -5.61 -16.11
C ARG A 128 0.11 -4.67 -15.42
N ILE A 129 -0.13 -4.32 -14.15
CA ILE A 129 0.78 -3.47 -13.36
C ILE A 129 2.15 -4.14 -13.21
N LEU A 130 2.18 -5.41 -12.82
CA LEU A 130 3.43 -6.16 -12.68
C LEU A 130 4.19 -6.26 -14.00
N SER A 131 3.48 -6.44 -15.12
CA SER A 131 4.08 -6.44 -16.45
C SER A 131 4.70 -5.10 -16.80
N LEU A 132 4.05 -3.98 -16.44
CA LEU A 132 4.61 -2.64 -16.67
C LEU A 132 5.94 -2.44 -15.94
N PHE A 133 6.07 -2.89 -14.69
CA PHE A 133 7.35 -2.83 -13.95
C PHE A 133 8.41 -3.71 -14.60
N ALA A 134 8.06 -4.89 -15.11
CA ALA A 134 8.99 -5.77 -15.81
C ALA A 134 9.46 -5.20 -17.16
N GLU A 135 8.58 -4.48 -17.87
CA GLU A 135 8.86 -3.92 -19.20
C GLU A 135 9.55 -2.56 -19.16
N ARG A 136 9.41 -1.82 -18.06
CA ARG A 136 9.87 -0.44 -17.89
C ARG A 136 10.77 -0.29 -16.68
N PRO A 137 12.07 -0.56 -16.80
CA PRO A 137 13.01 -0.44 -15.67
C PRO A 137 13.09 0.97 -15.07
N GLU A 138 12.70 2.00 -15.84
CA GLU A 138 12.62 3.39 -15.38
C GLU A 138 11.40 3.70 -14.51
N LEU A 139 10.41 2.79 -14.48
CA LEU A 139 9.18 2.99 -13.69
C LEU A 139 9.49 2.73 -12.21
N GLY A 140 9.54 3.82 -11.42
CA GLY A 140 9.81 3.73 -9.98
C GLY A 140 8.55 3.62 -9.11
N VAL A 141 7.46 4.28 -9.49
CA VAL A 141 6.20 4.33 -8.71
C VAL A 141 5.01 4.32 -9.65
N LEU A 142 3.99 3.55 -9.26
CA LEU A 142 2.68 3.55 -9.91
C LEU A 142 1.60 3.71 -8.83
N THR A 143 0.62 4.56 -9.09
CA THR A 143 -0.53 4.79 -8.19
C THR A 143 -1.84 4.79 -8.97
N GLY A 144 -2.97 4.71 -8.27
CA GLY A 144 -4.30 4.80 -8.88
C GLY A 144 -4.54 6.16 -9.54
N ASP A 145 -5.37 6.17 -10.57
CA ASP A 145 -5.76 7.39 -11.28
C ASP A 145 -6.39 8.40 -10.29
N GLY A 146 -6.11 9.69 -10.48
CA GLY A 146 -6.58 10.75 -9.59
C GLY A 146 -5.87 10.85 -8.23
N SER A 147 -4.85 10.02 -7.96
CA SER A 147 -4.10 10.04 -6.69
C SER A 147 -2.95 11.04 -6.68
N VAL A 148 -2.54 11.54 -7.85
CA VAL A 148 -1.51 12.57 -7.95
C VAL A 148 -2.19 13.93 -7.90
N LEU A 149 -1.97 14.64 -6.80
CA LEU A 149 -2.57 15.96 -6.53
C LEU A 149 -1.55 17.07 -6.81
N GLY A 150 -2.05 18.19 -7.33
CA GLY A 150 -1.23 19.37 -7.58
C GLY A 150 -0.78 20.09 -6.30
N PRO A 151 0.14 21.09 -6.44
CA PRO A 151 0.71 21.83 -5.30
C PRO A 151 -0.33 22.47 -4.39
N GLU A 152 -1.48 22.83 -4.92
CA GLU A 152 -2.61 23.44 -4.18
C GLU A 152 -3.16 22.53 -3.06
N TYR A 153 -2.90 21.24 -3.12
CA TYR A 153 -3.33 20.25 -2.12
C TYR A 153 -2.21 19.80 -1.16
N TRP A 154 -0.99 20.35 -1.29
CA TRP A 154 0.14 19.93 -0.45
C TRP A 154 0.13 20.50 0.97
N GLY A 155 -0.76 21.48 1.25
CA GLY A 155 -0.86 22.12 2.55
C GLY A 155 0.48 22.71 3.00
N ASP A 156 0.85 22.51 4.25
CA ASP A 156 2.11 23.01 4.83
C ASP A 156 3.38 22.41 4.18
N ASN A 157 3.27 21.32 3.44
CA ASN A 157 4.40 20.73 2.72
C ASN A 157 4.79 21.50 1.46
N GLN A 158 3.96 22.41 0.98
CA GLN A 158 4.25 23.21 -0.22
C GLN A 158 5.59 23.93 -0.13
N LEU A 159 5.91 24.50 1.04
CA LEU A 159 7.19 25.18 1.28
C LEU A 159 8.38 24.23 1.25
N ASN A 160 8.22 23.01 1.74
CA ASN A 160 9.29 22.00 1.79
C ASN A 160 9.64 21.47 0.39
N CYS A 161 8.68 21.36 -0.50
CA CYS A 161 8.90 20.87 -1.86
C CYS A 161 9.65 21.83 -2.78
N HIS A 162 9.67 23.13 -2.44
CA HIS A 162 10.42 24.15 -3.20
C HIS A 162 11.90 24.27 -2.78
N THR A 163 12.32 23.54 -1.75
CA THR A 163 13.67 23.66 -1.18
C THR A 163 14.60 22.50 -1.63
N LEU A 164 14.08 21.56 -2.40
CA LEU A 164 14.81 20.45 -3.03
C LEU A 164 15.04 20.74 -4.52
#